data_be95e872f87d0e09ce58a7a748dc49bc
#
_entry.id   be95e872f87d0e09ce58a7a748dc49bc
#
_cell.length_a   1.000
_cell.length_b   1.000
_cell.length_c   1.000
_cell.angle_alpha   90.00
_cell.angle_beta   90.00
_cell.angle_gamma   90.00
#
_symmetry.space_group_name_H-M   'P 1'
#
loop_
_entity.id
_entity.type
_entity.pdbx_description
1 polymer ?
#
loop_
_entity_poly.entity_id
_entity_poly.type
_entity_poly.pdbx_seq_one_letter_code
_entity_poly.pdbx_strand_id
1 'polypeptide(L)'
;LTRSSAASDVYKRQVIDLDNPIHTYRKNALNRFESEGFPTKKDELWKYTSLKSIIQKDYSLSVKSNPNVGLKDIKKYSINDIDSFKIVFVDGVFNPFLSNTTHDGMDICVLSAAISKNKYKKTINKYFNRIVPDDQSLASLNTSYTQEGAYIHIPKSVLPEDPIQILHFTSGKNKPLWLQPRNIIIVEENARVEIIERHQSLRTNHGVTNSLTEIYAEKNSFIDYYKIQNDLETSNLIDNTFIDQQRDSNVRVHTFSFGGKLTRNNLNFY
;
A
#
# COMPACT_ATOMS: atom_id res chain seq x y z
N LEU A 1 13.81 5.13 -15.01
CA LEU A 1 14.28 5.53 -13.65
C LEU A 1 15.81 5.49 -13.53
N THR A 2 16.50 5.58 -14.65
CA THR A 2 17.93 5.80 -14.66
C THR A 2 18.17 7.27 -14.38
N ARG A 3 18.57 7.57 -13.15
CA ARG A 3 19.05 8.87 -12.65
C ARG A 3 18.11 10.08 -12.81
N SER A 4 17.54 10.46 -11.66
CA SER A 4 17.32 11.86 -11.25
C SER A 4 16.27 12.73 -11.96
N SER A 5 16.08 12.76 -13.28
CA SER A 5 15.24 13.79 -13.88
C SER A 5 13.72 13.49 -13.81
N ALA A 6 13.31 12.27 -14.16
CA ALA A 6 11.86 11.92 -14.14
C ALA A 6 11.29 11.85 -12.71
N ALA A 7 12.09 11.36 -11.77
CA ALA A 7 11.73 11.29 -10.35
C ALA A 7 11.56 12.68 -9.76
N SER A 8 12.51 13.58 -10.01
CA SER A 8 12.47 14.98 -9.59
C SER A 8 11.29 15.75 -10.21
N ASP A 9 10.93 15.44 -11.47
CA ASP A 9 9.83 16.14 -12.16
C ASP A 9 8.45 15.71 -11.67
N VAL A 10 8.26 14.44 -11.28
CA VAL A 10 7.01 13.96 -10.67
C VAL A 10 6.84 14.57 -9.27
N TYR A 11 7.91 14.65 -8.49
CA TYR A 11 7.90 15.32 -7.18
C TYR A 11 7.53 16.79 -7.29
N LYS A 12 8.05 17.52 -8.29
CA LYS A 12 7.76 18.95 -8.51
C LYS A 12 6.34 19.23 -8.99
N ARG A 13 5.65 18.24 -9.56
CA ARG A 13 4.26 18.39 -10.05
C ARG A 13 3.20 18.07 -9.00
N GLN A 14 3.57 17.51 -7.86
CA GLN A 14 2.65 17.37 -6.75
C GLN A 14 2.45 18.75 -6.13
N VAL A 15 1.20 19.19 -6.00
CA VAL A 15 0.88 20.43 -5.27
C VAL A 15 1.40 20.26 -3.85
N ILE A 16 2.49 20.93 -3.54
CA ILE A 16 3.21 20.80 -2.28
C ILE A 16 2.53 21.74 -1.30
N ASP A 17 1.70 21.18 -0.43
CA ASP A 17 1.38 21.84 0.84
C ASP A 17 2.61 21.71 1.74
N LEU A 18 3.45 22.75 1.73
CA LEU A 18 4.75 22.79 2.42
C LEU A 18 4.62 22.64 3.95
N ASP A 19 3.46 22.91 4.51
CA ASP A 19 3.17 22.80 5.94
C ASP A 19 2.80 21.38 6.39
N ASN A 20 2.69 20.44 5.46
CA ASN A 20 2.34 19.06 5.78
C ASN A 20 3.61 18.26 6.16
N PRO A 21 3.70 17.70 7.39
CA PRO A 21 4.87 16.95 7.85
C PRO A 21 5.25 15.76 6.97
N ILE A 22 4.33 15.21 6.18
CA ILE A 22 4.60 14.16 5.21
C ILE A 22 5.60 14.60 4.15
N HIS A 23 5.66 15.89 3.80
CA HIS A 23 6.65 16.38 2.84
C HIS A 23 8.09 16.19 3.31
N THR A 24 8.32 16.36 4.61
CA THR A 24 9.65 16.10 5.19
C THR A 24 10.03 14.63 5.05
N TYR A 25 9.09 13.71 5.36
CA TYR A 25 9.32 12.27 5.18
C TYR A 25 9.57 11.92 3.72
N ARG A 26 8.77 12.43 2.79
CA ARG A 26 8.94 12.20 1.34
C ARG A 26 10.29 12.69 0.84
N LYS A 27 10.69 13.90 1.22
CA LYS A 27 11.97 14.49 0.81
C LYS A 27 13.16 13.69 1.35
N ASN A 28 13.12 13.32 2.62
CA ASN A 28 14.18 12.52 3.25
C ASN A 28 14.28 11.14 2.61
N ALA A 29 13.13 10.50 2.36
CA ALA A 29 13.06 9.20 1.70
C ALA A 29 13.56 9.25 0.26
N LEU A 30 13.26 10.34 -0.49
CA LEU A 30 13.80 10.53 -1.84
C LEU A 30 15.32 10.66 -1.81
N ASN A 31 15.86 11.51 -0.94
CA ASN A 31 17.31 11.69 -0.81
C ASN A 31 18.01 10.36 -0.46
N ARG A 32 17.42 9.55 0.42
CA ARG A 32 17.94 8.22 0.74
C ARG A 32 17.93 7.30 -0.48
N PHE A 33 16.80 7.20 -1.15
CA PHE A 33 16.71 6.39 -2.36
C PHE A 33 17.67 6.84 -3.45
N GLU A 34 17.89 8.14 -3.64
CA GLU A 34 18.86 8.67 -4.59
C GLU A 34 20.30 8.31 -4.23
N SER A 35 20.64 8.24 -2.94
CA SER A 35 21.97 7.86 -2.47
C SER A 35 22.22 6.35 -2.53
N GLU A 36 21.23 5.52 -2.20
CA GLU A 36 21.37 4.06 -2.12
C GLU A 36 21.04 3.36 -3.45
N GLY A 37 20.08 3.89 -4.20
CA GLY A 37 19.57 3.30 -5.42
C GLY A 37 18.72 2.06 -5.20
N PHE A 38 18.54 1.27 -6.26
CA PHE A 38 17.85 -0.02 -6.17
C PHE A 38 18.73 -1.08 -5.50
N PRO A 39 18.14 -1.96 -4.68
CA PRO A 39 18.90 -3.02 -4.06
C PRO A 39 19.46 -3.99 -5.10
N THR A 40 20.62 -4.53 -4.80
CA THR A 40 21.38 -5.43 -5.64
C THR A 40 21.58 -6.79 -4.96
N LYS A 41 22.14 -7.77 -5.68
CA LYS A 41 22.52 -9.06 -5.06
C LYS A 41 23.63 -8.95 -4.00
N LYS A 42 24.25 -7.78 -3.84
CA LYS A 42 25.23 -7.53 -2.76
C LYS A 42 24.53 -7.24 -1.43
N ASP A 43 23.29 -6.80 -1.48
CA ASP A 43 22.46 -6.54 -0.31
C ASP A 43 21.93 -7.87 0.21
N GLU A 44 22.19 -8.21 1.47
CA GLU A 44 21.90 -9.54 2.04
C GLU A 44 20.43 -9.92 1.85
N LEU A 45 19.49 -9.01 2.08
CA LEU A 45 18.07 -9.24 1.89
C LEU A 45 17.69 -9.50 0.40
N TRP A 46 18.56 -9.14 -0.56
CA TRP A 46 18.31 -9.26 -1.99
C TRP A 46 19.23 -10.23 -2.71
N LYS A 47 20.08 -10.94 -2.00
CA LYS A 47 21.09 -11.88 -2.52
C LYS A 47 20.53 -12.87 -3.54
N TYR A 48 19.32 -13.37 -3.30
CA TYR A 48 18.64 -14.34 -4.17
C TYR A 48 17.58 -13.73 -5.09
N THR A 49 17.38 -12.42 -5.07
CA THR A 49 16.35 -11.72 -5.85
C THR A 49 16.98 -10.60 -6.68
N SER A 50 16.85 -10.67 -8.00
CA SER A 50 17.40 -9.65 -8.89
C SER A 50 16.30 -8.76 -9.47
N LEU A 51 16.44 -7.46 -9.27
CA LEU A 51 15.55 -6.45 -9.88
C LEU A 51 16.03 -5.99 -11.25
N LYS A 52 17.18 -6.48 -11.76
CA LYS A 52 17.81 -5.97 -13.00
C LYS A 52 16.84 -5.93 -14.18
N SER A 53 16.09 -7.00 -14.41
CA SER A 53 15.13 -7.08 -15.52
C SER A 53 13.90 -6.19 -15.34
N ILE A 54 13.64 -5.75 -14.12
CA ILE A 54 12.55 -4.83 -13.77
C ILE A 54 13.00 -3.40 -14.02
N ILE A 55 14.12 -2.98 -13.42
CA ILE A 55 14.59 -1.60 -13.45
C ILE A 55 15.07 -1.12 -14.83
N GLN A 56 15.31 -2.04 -15.76
CA GLN A 56 15.69 -1.71 -17.13
C GLN A 56 14.52 -1.31 -18.03
N LYS A 57 13.29 -1.51 -17.57
CA LYS A 57 12.08 -1.16 -18.32
C LYS A 57 11.67 0.29 -18.07
N ASP A 58 10.95 0.82 -19.03
CA ASP A 58 10.36 2.15 -18.92
C ASP A 58 8.93 2.04 -18.35
N TYR A 59 8.66 2.72 -17.26
CA TYR A 59 7.39 2.71 -16.53
C TYR A 59 6.76 4.09 -16.46
N SER A 60 5.43 4.11 -16.42
CA SER A 60 4.67 5.29 -16.01
C SER A 60 4.42 5.23 -14.49
N LEU A 61 4.61 6.35 -13.82
CA LEU A 61 4.41 6.48 -12.36
C LEU A 61 3.01 6.97 -11.98
N SER A 62 2.27 7.49 -12.95
CA SER A 62 0.94 8.03 -12.68
C SER A 62 -0.06 7.60 -13.75
N VAL A 63 -1.28 7.38 -13.32
CA VAL A 63 -2.42 7.11 -14.19
C VAL A 63 -3.51 8.12 -13.88
N LYS A 64 -4.15 8.61 -14.91
CA LYS A 64 -5.47 9.21 -14.76
C LYS A 64 -6.47 8.07 -14.55
N SER A 65 -7.50 8.26 -13.74
CA SER A 65 -8.51 7.26 -13.44
C SER A 65 -8.88 6.45 -14.69
N ASN A 66 -9.01 5.12 -14.55
CA ASN A 66 -9.40 4.25 -15.66
C ASN A 66 -10.91 4.00 -15.60
N PRO A 67 -11.74 4.71 -16.38
CA PRO A 67 -13.21 4.57 -16.35
C PRO A 67 -13.71 3.23 -16.90
N ASN A 68 -12.84 2.43 -17.50
CA ASN A 68 -13.21 1.17 -18.16
C ASN A 68 -13.11 -0.07 -17.25
N VAL A 69 -12.93 0.09 -15.95
CA VAL A 69 -13.01 -0.98 -14.96
C VAL A 69 -14.27 -0.75 -14.14
N GLY A 70 -15.22 -1.66 -14.25
CA GLY A 70 -16.51 -1.59 -13.55
C GLY A 70 -16.75 -2.78 -12.63
N LEU A 71 -17.92 -2.80 -12.01
CA LEU A 71 -18.34 -3.88 -11.10
C LEU A 71 -18.20 -5.28 -11.69
N LYS A 72 -18.50 -5.45 -12.99
CA LYS A 72 -18.40 -6.74 -13.67
C LYS A 72 -16.97 -7.28 -13.72
N ASP A 73 -15.98 -6.37 -13.82
CA ASP A 73 -14.56 -6.76 -13.90
C ASP A 73 -14.04 -7.21 -12.55
N ILE A 74 -14.51 -6.61 -11.46
CA ILE A 74 -13.98 -6.87 -10.11
C ILE A 74 -14.82 -7.88 -9.32
N LYS A 75 -16.12 -8.06 -9.64
CA LYS A 75 -17.03 -8.90 -8.89
C LYS A 75 -16.50 -10.33 -8.64
N LYS A 76 -15.86 -10.92 -9.64
CA LYS A 76 -15.29 -12.28 -9.54
C LYS A 76 -14.05 -12.39 -8.64
N TYR A 77 -13.46 -11.26 -8.27
CA TYR A 77 -12.26 -11.19 -7.43
C TYR A 77 -12.54 -10.65 -6.03
N SER A 78 -13.72 -10.06 -5.82
CA SER A 78 -14.18 -9.68 -4.49
C SER A 78 -14.75 -10.92 -3.79
N ILE A 79 -14.60 -11.00 -2.48
CA ILE A 79 -15.33 -11.99 -1.68
C ILE A 79 -16.74 -11.43 -1.52
N ASN A 80 -17.71 -12.03 -2.22
CA ASN A 80 -19.06 -11.48 -2.31
C ASN A 80 -20.05 -12.16 -1.37
N ASP A 81 -19.69 -13.33 -0.83
CA ASP A 81 -20.56 -14.14 0.03
C ASP A 81 -20.56 -13.68 1.49
N ILE A 82 -19.76 -12.65 1.79
CA ILE A 82 -19.74 -11.98 3.09
C ILE A 82 -19.95 -10.48 2.90
N ASP A 83 -20.72 -9.89 3.80
CA ASP A 83 -20.80 -8.43 3.89
C ASP A 83 -19.43 -7.88 4.27
N SER A 84 -19.07 -6.73 3.72
CA SER A 84 -17.73 -6.16 3.93
C SER A 84 -17.68 -4.70 3.52
N PHE A 85 -16.81 -3.94 4.18
CA PHE A 85 -16.39 -2.63 3.72
C PHE A 85 -15.36 -2.83 2.60
N LYS A 86 -15.43 -2.00 1.55
CA LYS A 86 -14.53 -2.13 0.41
C LYS A 86 -13.90 -0.79 0.08
N ILE A 87 -12.58 -0.77 0.00
CA ILE A 87 -11.82 0.34 -0.54
C ILE A 87 -11.07 -0.15 -1.78
N VAL A 88 -11.41 0.39 -2.95
CA VAL A 88 -10.98 -0.13 -4.25
C VAL A 88 -10.08 0.87 -4.96
N PHE A 89 -8.94 0.36 -5.41
CA PHE A 89 -7.97 1.08 -6.23
C PHE A 89 -7.84 0.40 -7.59
N VAL A 90 -7.85 1.19 -8.67
CA VAL A 90 -7.58 0.72 -10.03
C VAL A 90 -6.39 1.47 -10.57
N ASP A 91 -5.33 0.76 -10.95
CA ASP A 91 -4.07 1.36 -11.41
C ASP A 91 -3.51 2.40 -10.41
N GLY A 92 -3.67 2.12 -9.11
CA GLY A 92 -3.23 2.99 -8.01
C GLY A 92 -4.13 4.19 -7.73
N VAL A 93 -5.28 4.32 -8.40
CA VAL A 93 -6.24 5.41 -8.21
C VAL A 93 -7.48 4.89 -7.49
N PHE A 94 -7.92 5.61 -6.46
CA PHE A 94 -9.15 5.29 -5.73
C PHE A 94 -10.38 5.36 -6.64
N ASN A 95 -11.25 4.36 -6.52
CA ASN A 95 -12.51 4.31 -7.25
C ASN A 95 -13.70 4.34 -6.27
N PRO A 96 -14.33 5.51 -6.08
CA PRO A 96 -15.43 5.66 -5.12
C PRO A 96 -16.70 4.88 -5.54
N PHE A 97 -16.91 4.65 -6.84
CA PHE A 97 -18.09 3.92 -7.32
C PHE A 97 -18.03 2.41 -7.05
N LEU A 98 -16.84 1.88 -6.85
CA LEU A 98 -16.58 0.47 -6.53
C LEU A 98 -16.34 0.24 -5.04
N SER A 99 -16.30 1.32 -4.26
CA SER A 99 -15.97 1.31 -2.84
C SER A 99 -17.22 1.50 -1.98
N ASN A 100 -17.17 0.93 -0.78
CA ASN A 100 -18.12 1.14 0.31
C ASN A 100 -17.31 1.30 1.60
N THR A 101 -17.10 2.55 2.03
CA THR A 101 -16.21 2.89 3.15
C THR A 101 -16.94 3.60 4.30
N THR A 102 -18.26 3.74 4.21
CA THR A 102 -19.03 4.47 5.22
C THR A 102 -19.36 3.56 6.40
N HIS A 103 -18.91 3.95 7.57
CA HIS A 103 -19.23 3.28 8.83
C HIS A 103 -19.24 4.28 9.98
N ASP A 104 -20.22 4.15 10.88
CA ASP A 104 -20.24 4.90 12.13
C ASP A 104 -19.36 4.19 13.18
N GLY A 105 -18.36 4.89 13.71
CA GLY A 105 -17.50 4.39 14.78
C GLY A 105 -16.10 3.92 14.36
N MET A 106 -15.76 3.89 13.07
CA MET A 106 -14.40 3.69 12.58
C MET A 106 -14.12 4.55 11.35
N ASP A 107 -12.86 4.80 11.04
CA ASP A 107 -12.48 5.57 9.85
C ASP A 107 -11.88 4.64 8.79
N ILE A 108 -12.52 4.60 7.62
CA ILE A 108 -12.02 3.94 6.41
C ILE A 108 -12.01 4.98 5.30
N CYS A 109 -10.85 5.39 4.86
CA CYS A 109 -10.73 6.36 3.76
C CYS A 109 -9.41 6.19 3.01
N VAL A 110 -9.26 6.93 1.94
CA VAL A 110 -7.99 6.96 1.21
C VAL A 110 -6.93 7.77 1.97
N LEU A 111 -5.68 7.35 1.85
CA LEU A 111 -4.56 7.97 2.55
C LEU A 111 -4.42 9.46 2.21
N SER A 112 -4.61 9.85 0.95
CA SER A 112 -4.56 11.26 0.54
C SER A 112 -5.60 12.12 1.27
N ALA A 113 -6.81 11.58 1.49
CA ALA A 113 -7.85 12.27 2.27
C ALA A 113 -7.47 12.34 3.77
N ALA A 114 -6.86 11.30 4.31
CA ALA A 114 -6.39 11.31 5.70
C ALA A 114 -5.27 12.34 5.91
N ILE A 115 -4.37 12.46 4.94
CA ILE A 115 -3.27 13.43 4.96
C ILE A 115 -3.79 14.88 4.89
N SER A 116 -4.80 15.15 4.06
CA SER A 116 -5.29 16.51 3.80
C SER A 116 -6.29 17.04 4.84
N LYS A 117 -7.00 16.16 5.54
CA LYS A 117 -8.03 16.57 6.51
C LYS A 117 -7.46 16.82 7.90
N ASN A 118 -7.75 17.99 8.47
CA ASN A 118 -7.32 18.36 9.83
C ASN A 118 -7.73 17.35 10.91
N LYS A 119 -8.88 16.68 10.73
CA LYS A 119 -9.36 15.60 11.62
C LYS A 119 -8.29 14.55 11.89
N TYR A 120 -7.53 14.16 10.87
CA TYR A 120 -6.56 13.08 10.95
C TYR A 120 -5.11 13.54 11.19
N LYS A 121 -4.85 14.84 11.16
CA LYS A 121 -3.48 15.40 11.23
C LYS A 121 -2.69 14.87 12.42
N LYS A 122 -3.30 14.81 13.61
CA LYS A 122 -2.65 14.30 14.83
C LYS A 122 -2.28 12.82 14.69
N THR A 123 -3.19 12.01 14.17
CA THR A 123 -3.00 10.56 13.98
C THR A 123 -1.96 10.28 12.91
N ILE A 124 -2.04 10.95 11.77
CA ILE A 124 -1.03 10.82 10.70
C ILE A 124 0.36 11.22 11.22
N ASN A 125 0.48 12.30 11.97
CA ASN A 125 1.77 12.71 12.54
C ASN A 125 2.33 11.71 13.55
N LYS A 126 1.46 10.99 14.27
CA LYS A 126 1.86 9.97 15.24
C LYS A 126 2.35 8.69 14.56
N TYR A 127 1.71 8.26 13.48
CA TYR A 127 1.89 6.92 12.95
C TYR A 127 2.60 6.86 11.58
N PHE A 128 2.44 7.85 10.68
CA PHE A 128 3.02 7.78 9.35
C PHE A 128 4.55 7.62 9.37
N ASN A 129 5.03 6.56 8.72
CA ASN A 129 6.47 6.27 8.55
C ASN A 129 7.26 6.12 9.86
N ARG A 130 6.63 5.61 10.93
CA ARG A 130 7.27 5.48 12.25
C ARG A 130 8.00 4.17 12.44
N ILE A 131 7.54 3.12 11.79
CA ILE A 131 8.09 1.76 11.93
C ILE A 131 8.79 1.28 10.66
N VAL A 132 8.91 2.16 9.66
CA VAL A 132 9.60 1.84 8.42
C VAL A 132 11.09 2.09 8.58
N PRO A 133 11.93 1.06 8.42
CA PRO A 133 13.39 1.22 8.54
C PRO A 133 13.96 2.14 7.47
N ASP A 134 14.97 2.90 7.85
CA ASP A 134 15.65 3.84 6.95
C ASP A 134 16.58 3.16 5.93
N ASP A 135 17.00 1.93 6.18
CA ASP A 135 17.94 1.13 5.39
C ASP A 135 17.28 0.27 4.29
N GLN A 136 15.98 0.45 4.06
CA GLN A 136 15.25 -0.26 3.01
C GLN A 136 14.92 0.67 1.83
N SER A 137 15.75 0.65 0.81
CA SER A 137 15.66 1.59 -0.33
C SER A 137 14.32 1.53 -1.08
N LEU A 138 13.68 0.35 -1.21
CA LEU A 138 12.35 0.27 -1.83
C LEU A 138 11.23 0.78 -0.92
N ALA A 139 11.37 0.71 0.39
CA ALA A 139 10.46 1.38 1.32
C ALA A 139 10.64 2.91 1.24
N SER A 140 11.89 3.38 1.12
CA SER A 140 12.19 4.79 0.84
C SER A 140 11.59 5.25 -0.49
N LEU A 141 11.70 4.44 -1.55
CA LEU A 141 11.05 4.73 -2.83
C LEU A 141 9.52 4.82 -2.69
N ASN A 142 8.88 3.89 -1.96
CA ASN A 142 7.45 3.96 -1.70
C ASN A 142 7.10 5.23 -0.94
N THR A 143 7.79 5.54 0.16
CA THR A 143 7.52 6.74 0.97
C THR A 143 7.65 8.03 0.15
N SER A 144 8.63 8.13 -0.74
CA SER A 144 8.86 9.31 -1.56
C SER A 144 7.77 9.56 -2.60
N TYR A 145 7.20 8.48 -3.18
CA TYR A 145 6.23 8.53 -4.27
C TYR A 145 4.81 8.14 -3.89
N THR A 146 4.54 7.86 -2.63
CA THR A 146 3.19 7.53 -2.16
C THR A 146 2.18 8.59 -2.56
N GLN A 147 1.15 8.17 -3.28
CA GLN A 147 0.01 9.01 -3.66
C GLN A 147 -1.27 8.54 -2.98
N GLU A 148 -1.55 7.24 -3.06
CA GLU A 148 -2.77 6.61 -2.60
C GLU A 148 -2.52 5.31 -1.85
N GLY A 149 -3.53 4.92 -1.09
CA GLY A 149 -3.64 3.68 -0.35
C GLY A 149 -4.74 3.81 0.69
N ALA A 150 -4.90 2.80 1.52
CA ALA A 150 -5.91 2.77 2.55
C ALA A 150 -5.42 3.42 3.86
N TYR A 151 -6.26 4.24 4.47
CA TYR A 151 -6.18 4.64 5.86
C TYR A 151 -7.34 3.99 6.60
N ILE A 152 -7.01 3.16 7.59
CA ILE A 152 -7.97 2.43 8.41
C ILE A 152 -7.64 2.73 9.86
N HIS A 153 -8.61 3.23 10.61
CA HIS A 153 -8.47 3.49 12.03
C HIS A 153 -9.67 2.90 12.78
N ILE A 154 -9.39 1.91 13.60
CA ILE A 154 -10.36 1.25 14.46
C ILE A 154 -10.17 1.78 15.87
N PRO A 155 -11.09 2.60 16.39
CA PRO A 155 -10.98 3.19 17.69
C PRO A 155 -11.06 2.16 18.83
N LYS A 156 -10.67 2.59 20.02
CA LYS A 156 -10.67 1.77 21.22
C LYS A 156 -12.00 1.03 21.45
N SER A 157 -11.89 -0.28 21.68
CA SER A 157 -13.00 -1.19 21.96
C SER A 157 -14.05 -1.32 20.85
N VAL A 158 -13.74 -0.88 19.63
CA VAL A 158 -14.59 -1.09 18.45
C VAL A 158 -14.32 -2.48 17.89
N LEU A 159 -15.39 -3.24 17.63
CA LEU A 159 -15.37 -4.62 17.16
C LEU A 159 -16.27 -4.72 15.90
N PRO A 160 -15.81 -4.32 14.71
CA PRO A 160 -16.61 -4.47 13.49
C PRO A 160 -17.01 -5.93 13.25
N GLU A 161 -18.25 -6.16 12.87
CA GLU A 161 -18.74 -7.49 12.51
C GLU A 161 -18.25 -7.89 11.12
N ASP A 162 -18.19 -6.90 10.22
CA ASP A 162 -17.81 -7.10 8.82
C ASP A 162 -16.30 -6.84 8.60
N PRO A 163 -15.62 -7.66 7.80
CA PRO A 163 -14.24 -7.43 7.42
C PRO A 163 -14.08 -6.24 6.47
N ILE A 164 -12.86 -5.71 6.39
CA ILE A 164 -12.49 -4.65 5.47
C ILE A 164 -11.68 -5.23 4.31
N GLN A 165 -12.15 -5.05 3.08
CA GLN A 165 -11.42 -5.44 1.88
C GLN A 165 -10.68 -4.24 1.28
N ILE A 166 -9.35 -4.34 1.17
CA ILE A 166 -8.49 -3.40 0.43
C ILE A 166 -8.19 -4.07 -0.91
N LEU A 167 -8.71 -3.52 -2.00
CA LEU A 167 -8.66 -4.17 -3.32
C LEU A 167 -7.83 -3.32 -4.29
N HIS A 168 -6.68 -3.86 -4.70
CA HIS A 168 -5.79 -3.25 -5.68
C HIS A 168 -5.88 -4.01 -7.01
N PHE A 169 -6.48 -3.37 -8.02
CA PHE A 169 -6.58 -3.92 -9.36
C PHE A 169 -5.62 -3.22 -10.34
N THR A 170 -4.93 -4.00 -11.15
CA THR A 170 -4.18 -3.47 -12.30
C THR A 170 -4.92 -3.82 -13.58
N SER A 171 -5.27 -2.78 -14.36
CA SER A 171 -6.10 -2.95 -15.56
C SER A 171 -5.37 -3.56 -16.75
N GLY A 172 -4.04 -3.49 -16.77
CA GLY A 172 -3.20 -4.01 -17.86
C GLY A 172 -3.30 -3.20 -19.16
N LYS A 173 -3.77 -1.96 -19.10
CA LYS A 173 -3.85 -1.07 -20.25
C LYS A 173 -2.60 -0.23 -20.38
N ASN A 174 -2.15 -0.05 -21.63
CA ASN A 174 -1.10 0.90 -21.99
C ASN A 174 0.32 0.53 -21.51
N LYS A 175 1.12 1.59 -21.24
CA LYS A 175 2.49 1.48 -20.78
C LYS A 175 2.56 0.79 -19.40
N PRO A 176 3.56 -0.06 -19.15
CA PRO A 176 3.73 -0.65 -17.83
C PRO A 176 3.76 0.41 -16.71
N LEU A 177 3.08 0.12 -15.61
CA LEU A 177 2.98 1.02 -14.47
C LEU A 177 3.94 0.60 -13.37
N TRP A 178 4.50 1.59 -12.66
CA TRP A 178 5.13 1.37 -11.36
C TRP A 178 4.26 2.03 -10.29
N LEU A 179 3.54 1.20 -9.56
CA LEU A 179 2.60 1.63 -8.52
C LEU A 179 3.26 1.60 -7.15
N GLN A 180 2.89 2.56 -6.29
CA GLN A 180 3.42 2.74 -4.93
C GLN A 180 2.28 2.85 -3.91
N PRO A 181 1.40 1.84 -3.78
CA PRO A 181 0.34 1.92 -2.77
C PRO A 181 0.92 1.91 -1.37
N ARG A 182 0.29 2.67 -0.47
CA ARG A 182 0.66 2.75 0.94
C ARG A 182 -0.55 2.65 1.83
N ASN A 183 -0.58 1.66 2.72
CA ASN A 183 -1.66 1.50 3.69
C ASN A 183 -1.16 1.86 5.09
N ILE A 184 -2.04 2.47 5.88
CA ILE A 184 -1.85 2.69 7.31
C ILE A 184 -3.06 2.13 8.04
N ILE A 185 -2.81 1.18 8.93
CA ILE A 185 -3.82 0.47 9.69
C ILE A 185 -3.51 0.68 11.18
N ILE A 186 -4.45 1.27 11.89
CA ILE A 186 -4.31 1.56 13.32
C ILE A 186 -5.47 0.87 14.03
N VAL A 187 -5.15 -0.03 14.94
CA VAL A 187 -6.15 -0.74 15.75
C VAL A 187 -5.87 -0.43 17.21
N GLU A 188 -6.74 0.37 17.81
CA GLU A 188 -6.55 0.86 19.16
C GLU A 188 -6.81 -0.23 20.22
N GLU A 189 -6.56 0.12 21.47
CA GLU A 189 -6.65 -0.79 22.61
C GLU A 189 -8.02 -1.51 22.67
N ASN A 190 -7.99 -2.83 22.88
CA ASN A 190 -9.16 -3.72 22.96
C ASN A 190 -10.03 -3.76 21.69
N ALA A 191 -9.58 -3.21 20.57
CA ALA A 191 -10.30 -3.29 19.32
C ALA A 191 -9.94 -4.57 18.55
N ARG A 192 -10.81 -4.97 17.63
CA ARG A 192 -10.56 -6.11 16.73
C ARG A 192 -10.92 -5.72 15.31
N VAL A 193 -10.20 -6.28 14.32
CA VAL A 193 -10.56 -6.14 12.89
C VAL A 193 -10.06 -7.32 12.07
N GLU A 194 -10.81 -7.65 11.04
CA GLU A 194 -10.41 -8.56 9.97
C GLU A 194 -10.20 -7.77 8.69
N ILE A 195 -9.02 -7.90 8.08
CA ILE A 195 -8.66 -7.16 6.87
C ILE A 195 -8.23 -8.14 5.79
N ILE A 196 -8.76 -7.94 4.59
CA ILE A 196 -8.43 -8.73 3.41
C ILE A 196 -7.82 -7.78 2.37
N GLU A 197 -6.52 -7.80 2.20
CA GLU A 197 -5.84 -7.07 1.13
C GLU A 197 -5.67 -7.98 -0.09
N ARG A 198 -6.04 -7.47 -1.27
CA ARG A 198 -5.91 -8.21 -2.50
C ARG A 198 -5.19 -7.40 -3.57
N HIS A 199 -4.17 -8.02 -4.17
CA HIS A 199 -3.53 -7.56 -5.40
C HIS A 199 -3.94 -8.47 -6.55
N GLN A 200 -4.50 -7.88 -7.62
CA GLN A 200 -5.06 -8.62 -8.73
C GLN A 200 -4.84 -7.94 -10.08
N SER A 201 -4.20 -8.64 -11.01
CA SER A 201 -4.14 -8.21 -12.40
C SER A 201 -5.41 -8.64 -13.15
N LEU A 202 -6.08 -7.69 -13.81
CA LEU A 202 -7.27 -7.97 -14.63
C LEU A 202 -6.90 -8.45 -16.04
N ARG A 203 -5.75 -8.02 -16.56
CA ARG A 203 -5.19 -8.35 -17.88
C ARG A 203 -3.68 -8.41 -17.80
N THR A 204 -3.06 -8.94 -18.87
CA THR A 204 -1.60 -8.97 -19.00
C THR A 204 -0.99 -7.60 -18.73
N ASN A 205 -0.08 -7.56 -17.79
CA ASN A 205 0.57 -6.34 -17.30
C ASN A 205 2.03 -6.66 -16.99
N HIS A 206 2.94 -5.83 -17.47
CA HIS A 206 4.37 -5.92 -17.15
C HIS A 206 4.77 -4.92 -16.06
N GLY A 207 3.81 -4.45 -15.30
CA GLY A 207 4.00 -3.47 -14.25
C GLY A 207 4.70 -4.00 -13.01
N VAL A 208 4.97 -3.07 -12.13
CA VAL A 208 5.50 -3.30 -10.78
C VAL A 208 4.59 -2.63 -9.77
N THR A 209 4.21 -3.36 -8.76
CA THR A 209 3.60 -2.81 -7.53
C THR A 209 4.61 -2.93 -6.41
N ASN A 210 5.05 -1.80 -5.86
CA ASN A 210 5.87 -1.73 -4.66
C ASN A 210 4.97 -1.25 -3.52
N SER A 211 4.29 -2.19 -2.88
CA SER A 211 3.34 -1.93 -1.78
C SER A 211 4.05 -1.78 -0.46
N LEU A 212 3.51 -0.92 0.40
CA LEU A 212 3.95 -0.80 1.77
C LEU A 212 2.75 -0.63 2.70
N THR A 213 2.69 -1.46 3.75
CA THR A 213 1.65 -1.39 4.78
C THR A 213 2.28 -1.24 6.16
N GLU A 214 1.83 -0.23 6.90
CA GLU A 214 2.12 -0.05 8.32
C GLU A 214 0.91 -0.47 9.14
N ILE A 215 1.11 -1.37 10.11
CA ILE A 215 0.08 -1.86 11.03
C ILE A 215 0.50 -1.53 12.45
N TYR A 216 -0.35 -0.84 13.17
CA TYR A 216 -0.19 -0.50 14.58
C TYR A 216 -1.24 -1.23 15.40
N ALA A 217 -0.80 -2.26 16.10
CA ALA A 217 -1.64 -3.07 16.99
C ALA A 217 -1.42 -2.58 18.43
N GLU A 218 -2.28 -1.70 18.89
CA GLU A 218 -2.21 -1.18 20.26
C GLU A 218 -2.54 -2.28 21.29
N LYS A 219 -2.32 -2.00 22.55
CA LYS A 219 -2.47 -2.96 23.64
C LYS A 219 -3.78 -3.75 23.56
N ASN A 220 -3.65 -5.09 23.70
CA ASN A 220 -4.80 -5.99 23.77
C ASN A 220 -5.72 -5.95 22.52
N SER A 221 -5.18 -5.50 21.36
CA SER A 221 -5.91 -5.51 20.09
C SER A 221 -5.76 -6.83 19.35
N PHE A 222 -6.70 -7.11 18.43
CA PHE A 222 -6.70 -8.33 17.62
C PHE A 222 -6.85 -8.00 16.14
N ILE A 223 -5.91 -8.47 15.32
CA ILE A 223 -5.90 -8.23 13.87
C ILE A 223 -5.73 -9.55 13.13
N ASP A 224 -6.69 -9.88 12.29
CA ASP A 224 -6.57 -10.93 11.30
C ASP A 224 -6.35 -10.29 9.93
N TYR A 225 -5.16 -10.47 9.36
CA TYR A 225 -4.76 -9.84 8.11
C TYR A 225 -4.49 -10.89 7.03
N TYR A 226 -5.40 -10.94 6.06
CA TYR A 226 -5.34 -11.87 4.92
C TYR A 226 -4.80 -11.14 3.70
N LYS A 227 -3.67 -11.59 3.19
CA LYS A 227 -3.03 -11.05 1.97
C LYS A 227 -3.22 -12.04 0.84
N ILE A 228 -3.90 -11.60 -0.22
CA ILE A 228 -4.17 -12.42 -1.40
C ILE A 228 -3.51 -11.75 -2.62
N GLN A 229 -2.53 -12.41 -3.20
CA GLN A 229 -1.93 -12.00 -4.46
C GLN A 229 -2.30 -13.02 -5.52
N ASN A 230 -2.93 -12.56 -6.60
CA ASN A 230 -3.30 -13.40 -7.73
C ASN A 230 -3.06 -12.62 -9.03
N ASP A 231 -1.79 -12.40 -9.32
CA ASP A 231 -1.35 -11.67 -10.49
C ASP A 231 -1.04 -12.60 -11.65
N LEU A 232 -1.12 -12.04 -12.86
CA LEU A 232 -0.68 -12.75 -14.06
C LEU A 232 0.85 -12.87 -14.10
N GLU A 233 1.36 -13.88 -14.79
CA GLU A 233 2.79 -14.25 -14.86
C GLU A 233 3.73 -13.14 -15.37
N THR A 234 3.21 -12.02 -15.80
CA THR A 234 3.98 -10.87 -16.27
C THR A 234 4.13 -9.75 -15.26
N SER A 235 3.36 -9.79 -14.17
CA SER A 235 3.31 -8.75 -13.14
C SER A 235 4.36 -9.00 -12.04
N ASN A 236 4.80 -7.94 -11.40
CA ASN A 236 5.76 -8.00 -10.30
C ASN A 236 5.16 -7.30 -9.06
N LEU A 237 5.21 -7.97 -7.93
CA LEU A 237 4.81 -7.44 -6.63
C LEU A 237 5.98 -7.50 -5.65
N ILE A 238 6.30 -6.36 -5.06
CA ILE A 238 7.16 -6.24 -3.90
C ILE A 238 6.30 -5.64 -2.80
N ASP A 239 6.08 -6.40 -1.76
CA ASP A 239 5.13 -6.08 -0.71
C ASP A 239 5.82 -6.10 0.64
N ASN A 240 5.86 -4.94 1.28
CA ASN A 240 6.50 -4.74 2.58
C ASN A 240 5.42 -4.44 3.62
N THR A 241 5.33 -5.26 4.65
CA THR A 241 4.44 -5.05 5.78
C THR A 241 5.26 -4.91 7.05
N PHE A 242 5.06 -3.80 7.75
CA PHE A 242 5.67 -3.48 9.03
C PHE A 242 4.58 -3.44 10.09
N ILE A 243 4.80 -4.14 11.19
CA ILE A 243 3.80 -4.36 12.24
C ILE A 243 4.41 -4.01 13.59
N ASP A 244 3.87 -3.01 14.26
CA ASP A 244 4.19 -2.67 15.65
C ASP A 244 3.15 -3.30 16.57
N GLN A 245 3.60 -4.21 17.43
CA GLN A 245 2.74 -4.94 18.37
C GLN A 245 2.98 -4.46 19.80
N GLN A 246 1.97 -3.84 20.39
CA GLN A 246 1.98 -3.48 21.79
C GLN A 246 1.59 -4.67 22.67
N ARG A 247 1.81 -4.53 23.98
CA ARG A 247 1.57 -5.59 24.97
C ARG A 247 0.20 -6.25 24.81
N ASP A 248 0.17 -7.58 24.85
CA ASP A 248 -1.03 -8.43 24.76
C ASP A 248 -1.80 -8.29 23.43
N SER A 249 -1.24 -7.61 22.41
CA SER A 249 -1.84 -7.59 21.08
C SER A 249 -1.61 -8.90 20.34
N ASN A 250 -2.53 -9.24 19.44
CA ASN A 250 -2.44 -10.45 18.63
C ASN A 250 -2.65 -10.10 17.15
N VAL A 251 -1.63 -10.32 16.34
CA VAL A 251 -1.70 -10.09 14.89
C VAL A 251 -1.40 -11.40 14.16
N ARG A 252 -2.35 -11.85 13.38
CA ARG A 252 -2.22 -13.03 12.52
C ARG A 252 -2.18 -12.58 11.06
N VAL A 253 -1.13 -12.96 10.35
CA VAL A 253 -1.00 -12.65 8.92
C VAL A 253 -1.03 -13.95 8.12
N HIS A 254 -1.98 -14.03 7.19
CA HIS A 254 -2.14 -15.15 6.27
C HIS A 254 -1.87 -14.68 4.85
N THR A 255 -0.87 -15.24 4.19
CA THR A 255 -0.50 -14.85 2.82
C THR A 255 -0.77 -15.97 1.84
N PHE A 256 -1.50 -15.64 0.78
CA PHE A 256 -1.83 -16.52 -0.34
C PHE A 256 -1.30 -15.92 -1.63
N SER A 257 -0.30 -16.56 -2.23
CA SER A 257 0.34 -16.06 -3.45
C SER A 257 0.12 -17.01 -4.61
N PHE A 258 -0.51 -16.49 -5.67
CA PHE A 258 -0.84 -17.24 -6.87
C PHE A 258 -0.35 -16.48 -8.12
N GLY A 259 0.53 -17.09 -8.92
CA GLY A 259 1.07 -16.45 -10.12
C GLY A 259 2.07 -15.32 -9.83
N GLY A 260 2.16 -14.37 -10.79
CA GLY A 260 3.17 -13.32 -10.77
C GLY A 260 4.51 -13.76 -11.35
N LYS A 261 5.23 -12.82 -11.97
CA LYS A 261 6.60 -13.05 -12.45
C LYS A 261 7.61 -12.98 -11.31
N LEU A 262 7.43 -12.01 -10.44
CA LEU A 262 8.16 -11.86 -9.19
C LEU A 262 7.14 -11.47 -8.12
N THR A 263 7.05 -12.28 -7.08
CA THR A 263 6.33 -11.93 -5.86
C THR A 263 7.29 -12.02 -4.69
N ARG A 264 7.49 -10.89 -4.01
CA ARG A 264 8.28 -10.81 -2.79
C ARG A 264 7.44 -10.21 -1.69
N ASN A 265 7.22 -10.99 -0.64
CA ASN A 265 6.46 -10.58 0.53
C ASN A 265 7.40 -10.52 1.73
N ASN A 266 7.58 -9.34 2.30
CA ASN A 266 8.39 -9.09 3.48
C ASN A 266 7.49 -8.74 4.66
N LEU A 267 7.57 -9.51 5.73
CA LEU A 267 6.84 -9.29 6.97
C LEU A 267 7.82 -8.95 8.08
N ASN A 268 7.64 -7.82 8.74
CA ASN A 268 8.49 -7.34 9.81
C ASN A 268 7.62 -7.06 11.04
N PHE A 269 7.92 -7.71 12.16
CA PHE A 269 7.22 -7.55 13.44
C PHE A 269 8.17 -6.90 14.45
N TYR A 270 7.68 -5.90 15.17
CA TYR A 270 8.37 -5.17 16.22
C TYR A 270 7.64 -5.23 17.55
#